data_ff1d8647c49746bf761d275606aa6c3b
#
_entry.id   ff1d8647c49746bf761d275606aa6c3b
#
_cell.length_a   1.000
_cell.length_b   1.000
_cell.length_c   1.000
_cell.angle_alpha   90.00
_cell.angle_beta   90.00
_cell.angle_gamma   90.00
#
_symmetry.space_group_name_H-M   'P 1'
#
loop_
_entity.id
_entity.type
_entity.pdbx_description
1 polymer ?
#
loop_
_entity_poly.entity_id
_entity_poly.type
_entity_poly.pdbx_seq_one_letter_code
_entity_poly.pdbx_strand_id
1 'polypeptide(L)'
;MMKKIDKDVIVVAAGLSGLAASIAAAERGASVVVFEKSNTTGGAANMGMGPLGIGSSIQKQHMVSLTPGEAFRKHMYFTHYKVDARTVRDYYFKSGDTIDWLM
;
A
#
# COMPACT_ATOMS: atom_id res chain seq x y z
N MET A 1 -6.89 31.62 -20.54
CA MET A 1 -5.46 31.58 -20.14
C MET A 1 -5.15 30.22 -19.55
N MET A 2 -4.14 29.54 -20.02
CA MET A 2 -3.70 28.27 -19.42
C MET A 2 -2.92 28.57 -18.13
N LYS A 3 -3.32 27.89 -17.03
CA LYS A 3 -2.58 27.94 -15.76
C LYS A 3 -1.44 26.94 -15.82
N LYS A 4 -0.20 27.41 -15.73
CA LYS A 4 0.97 26.53 -15.62
C LYS A 4 1.25 26.23 -14.15
N ILE A 5 1.50 24.96 -13.84
CA ILE A 5 1.87 24.48 -12.50
C ILE A 5 3.19 23.75 -12.66
N ASP A 6 4.24 24.25 -12.01
CA ASP A 6 5.55 23.63 -12.00
C ASP A 6 5.72 22.83 -10.68
N LYS A 7 6.00 21.54 -10.77
CA LYS A 7 6.22 20.63 -9.66
C LYS A 7 7.30 19.61 -10.01
N ASP A 8 8.00 19.11 -8.99
CA ASP A 8 9.03 18.08 -9.17
C ASP A 8 8.44 16.76 -9.61
N VAL A 9 7.25 16.43 -9.09
CA VAL A 9 6.54 15.17 -9.39
C VAL A 9 5.09 15.44 -9.74
N ILE A 10 4.65 14.85 -10.83
CA ILE A 10 3.24 14.84 -11.24
C ILE A 10 2.71 13.41 -11.15
N VAL A 11 1.65 13.24 -10.37
CA VAL A 11 0.96 11.94 -10.22
C VAL A 11 -0.40 12.03 -10.91
N VAL A 12 -0.68 11.09 -11.80
CA VAL A 12 -1.96 10.99 -12.49
C VAL A 12 -2.77 9.87 -11.86
N ALA A 13 -3.92 10.21 -11.32
CA ALA A 13 -4.85 9.41 -10.52
C ALA A 13 -4.48 9.31 -9.03
N ALA A 14 -5.46 9.68 -8.19
CA ALA A 14 -5.36 9.63 -6.73
C ALA A 14 -6.00 8.36 -6.14
N GLY A 15 -5.74 7.21 -6.77
CA GLY A 15 -6.00 5.91 -6.17
C GLY A 15 -4.94 5.61 -5.09
N LEU A 16 -5.04 4.46 -4.42
CA LEU A 16 -4.14 4.11 -3.31
C LEU A 16 -2.66 4.19 -3.71
N SER A 17 -2.28 3.66 -4.87
CA SER A 17 -0.90 3.68 -5.34
C SER A 17 -0.40 5.10 -5.65
N GLY A 18 -1.25 5.92 -6.28
CA GLY A 18 -0.91 7.32 -6.57
C GLY A 18 -0.75 8.16 -5.31
N LEU A 19 -1.63 7.97 -4.33
CA LEU A 19 -1.53 8.64 -3.03
C LEU A 19 -0.27 8.20 -2.27
N ALA A 20 0.02 6.90 -2.21
CA ALA A 20 1.22 6.39 -1.56
C ALA A 20 2.51 6.92 -2.22
N ALA A 21 2.57 6.93 -3.55
CA ALA A 21 3.70 7.50 -4.27
C ALA A 21 3.87 9.00 -4.01
N SER A 22 2.76 9.74 -3.93
CA SER A 22 2.77 11.18 -3.66
C SER A 22 3.28 11.50 -2.25
N ILE A 23 2.83 10.74 -1.25
CA ILE A 23 3.27 10.89 0.13
C ILE A 23 4.76 10.57 0.23
N ALA A 24 5.20 9.43 -0.31
CA ALA A 24 6.59 9.01 -0.27
C ALA A 24 7.55 10.00 -0.97
N ALA A 25 7.09 10.64 -2.04
CA ALA A 25 7.86 11.70 -2.71
C ALA A 25 7.91 12.97 -1.86
N ALA A 26 6.78 13.38 -1.28
CA ALA A 26 6.69 14.57 -0.44
C ALA A 26 7.51 14.42 0.85
N GLU A 27 7.54 13.26 1.47
CA GLU A 27 8.38 12.96 2.64
C GLU A 27 9.88 13.12 2.35
N ARG A 28 10.27 12.98 1.08
CA ARG A 28 11.66 13.22 0.61
C ARG A 28 11.92 14.64 0.15
N GLY A 29 10.97 15.56 0.40
CA GLY A 29 11.10 16.97 0.11
C GLY A 29 10.71 17.40 -1.31
N ALA A 30 10.17 16.49 -2.14
CA ALA A 30 9.70 16.85 -3.47
C ALA A 30 8.37 17.61 -3.41
N SER A 31 8.23 18.61 -4.27
CA SER A 31 6.94 19.26 -4.51
C SER A 31 6.09 18.40 -5.44
N VAL A 32 4.89 18.02 -4.98
CA VAL A 32 4.05 17.05 -5.71
C VAL A 32 2.72 17.68 -6.10
N VAL A 33 2.20 17.34 -7.26
CA VAL A 33 0.82 17.59 -7.66
C VAL A 33 0.17 16.28 -8.09
N VAL A 34 -1.07 16.08 -7.65
CA VAL A 34 -1.86 14.90 -8.01
C VAL A 34 -3.09 15.35 -8.79
N PHE A 35 -3.33 14.72 -9.92
CA PHE A 35 -4.54 14.93 -10.72
C PHE A 35 -5.48 13.73 -10.58
N GLU A 36 -6.72 14.01 -10.18
CA GLU A 36 -7.78 13.02 -10.07
C GLU A 36 -8.98 13.45 -10.91
N LYS A 37 -9.54 12.50 -11.68
CA LYS A 37 -10.72 12.75 -12.53
C LYS A 37 -12.04 12.72 -11.76
N SER A 38 -12.07 12.00 -10.64
CA SER A 38 -13.26 11.86 -9.80
C SER A 38 -13.34 13.00 -8.78
N ASN A 39 -14.53 13.18 -8.21
CA ASN A 39 -14.76 14.15 -7.12
C ASN A 39 -14.16 13.68 -5.77
N THR A 40 -13.71 12.42 -5.69
CA THR A 40 -13.15 11.83 -4.48
C THR A 40 -11.85 11.10 -4.80
N THR A 41 -10.94 11.05 -3.84
CA THR A 41 -9.70 10.27 -3.92
C THR A 41 -9.90 8.86 -3.36
N GLY A 42 -8.89 7.98 -3.52
CA GLY A 42 -8.89 6.61 -3.00
C GLY A 42 -9.18 5.53 -4.04
N GLY A 43 -9.99 5.83 -5.06
CA GLY A 43 -10.32 4.89 -6.13
C GLY A 43 -10.95 3.59 -5.60
N ALA A 44 -10.54 2.45 -6.14
CA ALA A 44 -11.05 1.14 -5.74
C ALA A 44 -10.72 0.77 -4.28
N ALA A 45 -9.72 1.40 -3.67
CA ALA A 45 -9.38 1.15 -2.27
C ALA A 45 -10.51 1.56 -1.31
N ASN A 46 -11.37 2.49 -1.71
CA ASN A 46 -12.54 2.90 -0.91
C ASN A 46 -13.57 1.76 -0.72
N MET A 47 -13.48 0.71 -1.53
CA MET A 47 -14.33 -0.49 -1.44
C MET A 47 -13.60 -1.67 -0.78
N GLY A 48 -12.37 -1.47 -0.32
CA GLY A 48 -11.57 -2.50 0.31
C GLY A 48 -12.11 -2.89 1.69
N MET A 49 -11.90 -4.16 2.07
CA MET A 49 -12.30 -4.69 3.37
C MET A 49 -11.23 -4.50 4.46
N GLY A 50 -10.22 -3.71 4.20
CA GLY A 50 -9.13 -3.41 5.11
C GLY A 50 -7.77 -3.85 4.59
N PRO A 51 -6.70 -3.29 5.14
CA PRO A 51 -5.34 -3.63 4.76
C PRO A 51 -4.86 -4.91 5.44
N LEU A 52 -3.87 -5.56 4.84
CA LEU A 52 -3.10 -6.61 5.47
C LEU A 52 -1.86 -6.01 6.14
N GLY A 53 -1.61 -6.39 7.40
CA GLY A 53 -0.47 -5.88 8.16
C GLY A 53 0.13 -6.94 9.10
N ILE A 54 0.60 -8.06 8.54
CA ILE A 54 1.18 -9.15 9.35
C ILE A 54 2.55 -8.75 9.86
N GLY A 55 2.72 -8.81 11.18
CA GLY A 55 3.92 -8.36 11.85
C GLY A 55 3.95 -6.86 12.20
N SER A 56 2.87 -6.12 11.86
CA SER A 56 2.73 -4.70 12.21
C SER A 56 2.67 -4.45 13.72
N SER A 57 2.91 -3.20 14.12
CA SER A 57 2.76 -2.77 15.51
C SER A 57 1.33 -2.96 16.03
N ILE A 58 0.32 -2.72 15.19
CA ILE A 58 -1.09 -2.94 15.52
C ILE A 58 -1.35 -4.43 15.82
N GLN A 59 -0.87 -5.32 14.98
CA GLN A 59 -1.04 -6.76 15.19
C GLN A 59 -0.42 -7.21 16.53
N LYS A 60 0.77 -6.69 16.84
CA LYS A 60 1.44 -6.97 18.11
C LYS A 60 0.67 -6.44 19.32
N GLN A 61 0.11 -5.23 19.21
CA GLN A 61 -0.75 -4.65 20.27
C GLN A 61 -1.99 -5.50 20.54
N HIS A 62 -2.58 -6.11 19.50
CA HIS A 62 -3.72 -7.02 19.61
C HIS A 62 -3.33 -8.46 19.95
N MET A 63 -2.05 -8.72 20.29
CA MET A 63 -1.53 -10.05 20.68
C MET A 63 -1.81 -11.15 19.64
N VAL A 64 -1.87 -10.79 18.36
CA VAL A 64 -2.04 -11.75 17.27
C VAL A 64 -0.67 -12.31 16.90
N SER A 65 -0.50 -13.62 17.06
CA SER A 65 0.80 -14.30 16.92
C SER A 65 1.13 -14.78 15.52
N LEU A 66 0.23 -14.60 14.53
CA LEU A 66 0.47 -15.05 13.16
C LEU A 66 1.68 -14.35 12.55
N THR A 67 2.68 -15.13 12.15
CA THR A 67 3.89 -14.62 11.52
C THR A 67 3.76 -14.52 9.99
N PRO A 68 4.54 -13.65 9.32
CA PRO A 68 4.56 -13.59 7.85
C PRO A 68 4.89 -14.94 7.20
N GLY A 69 5.80 -15.71 7.79
CA GLY A 69 6.17 -17.03 7.29
C GLY A 69 5.04 -18.06 7.39
N GLU A 70 4.28 -18.04 8.48
CA GLU A 70 3.09 -18.90 8.63
C GLU A 70 1.99 -18.52 7.65
N ALA A 71 1.72 -17.23 7.51
CA ALA A 71 0.74 -16.74 6.54
C ALA A 71 1.13 -17.12 5.11
N PHE A 72 2.39 -16.94 4.75
CA PHE A 72 2.91 -17.37 3.46
C PHE A 72 2.69 -18.87 3.20
N ARG A 73 3.07 -19.73 4.15
CA ARG A 73 2.88 -21.18 4.00
C ARG A 73 1.41 -21.56 3.84
N LYS A 74 0.52 -20.96 4.65
CA LYS A 74 -0.94 -21.19 4.56
C LYS A 74 -1.48 -20.76 3.20
N HIS A 75 -1.05 -19.61 2.68
CA HIS A 75 -1.47 -19.11 1.37
C HIS A 75 -1.00 -20.05 0.24
N MET A 76 0.28 -20.45 0.26
CA MET A 76 0.82 -21.37 -0.74
C MET A 76 0.06 -22.71 -0.75
N TYR A 77 -0.24 -23.26 0.43
CA TYR A 77 -1.03 -24.49 0.56
C TYR A 77 -2.45 -24.30 0.04
N PHE A 78 -3.14 -23.22 0.44
CA PHE A 78 -4.52 -22.92 0.04
C PHE A 78 -4.65 -22.75 -1.49
N THR A 79 -3.66 -22.14 -2.12
CA THR A 79 -3.64 -21.94 -3.59
C THR A 79 -3.07 -23.14 -4.35
N HIS A 80 -2.80 -24.25 -3.67
CA HIS A 80 -2.17 -25.43 -4.26
C HIS A 80 -0.86 -25.11 -5.00
N TYR A 81 -0.09 -24.15 -4.50
CA TYR A 81 1.18 -23.68 -5.09
C TYR A 81 1.05 -23.13 -6.53
N LYS A 82 -0.15 -22.69 -6.93
CA LYS A 82 -0.44 -22.17 -8.29
C LYS A 82 -0.26 -20.65 -8.41
N VAL A 83 0.47 -20.04 -7.50
CA VAL A 83 0.77 -18.60 -7.48
C VAL A 83 2.27 -18.36 -7.47
N ASP A 84 2.68 -17.15 -7.87
CA ASP A 84 4.10 -16.77 -7.78
C ASP A 84 4.53 -16.63 -6.31
N ALA A 85 5.36 -17.58 -5.88
CA ALA A 85 5.80 -17.68 -4.49
C ALA A 85 6.62 -16.46 -4.04
N ARG A 86 7.41 -15.85 -4.92
CA ARG A 86 8.21 -14.67 -4.61
C ARG A 86 7.31 -13.48 -4.31
N THR A 87 6.35 -13.21 -5.18
CA THR A 87 5.38 -12.11 -5.01
C THR A 87 4.57 -12.28 -3.73
N VAL A 88 4.05 -13.48 -3.48
CA VAL A 88 3.27 -13.77 -2.27
C VAL A 88 4.12 -13.62 -1.00
N ARG A 89 5.36 -14.11 -1.03
CA ARG A 89 6.29 -13.95 0.09
C ARG A 89 6.56 -12.48 0.39
N ASP A 90 6.93 -11.71 -0.62
CA ASP A 90 7.22 -10.28 -0.47
C ASP A 90 6.00 -9.51 0.05
N TYR A 91 4.81 -9.83 -0.41
CA TYR A 91 3.57 -9.24 0.06
C TYR A 91 3.38 -9.44 1.57
N TYR A 92 3.51 -10.67 2.07
CA TYR A 92 3.34 -10.95 3.50
C TYR A 92 4.46 -10.35 4.35
N PHE A 93 5.71 -10.46 3.91
CA PHE A 93 6.86 -9.99 4.70
C PHE A 93 6.99 -8.46 4.76
N LYS A 94 6.46 -7.74 3.75
CA LYS A 94 6.46 -6.27 3.71
C LYS A 94 5.19 -5.63 4.26
N SER A 95 4.13 -6.41 4.47
CA SER A 95 2.81 -5.86 4.83
C SER A 95 2.81 -5.15 6.18
N GLY A 96 3.54 -5.67 7.16
CA GLY A 96 3.65 -5.07 8.49
C GLY A 96 4.27 -3.68 8.45
N ASP A 97 5.44 -3.56 7.83
CA ASP A 97 6.16 -2.29 7.68
C ASP A 97 5.35 -1.28 6.87
N THR A 98 4.61 -1.75 5.86
CA THR A 98 3.72 -0.88 5.06
C THR A 98 2.61 -0.28 5.91
N ILE A 99 1.99 -1.07 6.78
CA ILE A 99 0.96 -0.57 7.70
C ILE A 99 1.56 0.38 8.73
N ASP A 100 2.71 0.05 9.29
CA ASP A 100 3.39 0.91 10.25
C ASP A 100 3.82 2.26 9.63
N TRP A 101 4.14 2.28 8.34
CA TRP A 101 4.39 3.53 7.59
C TRP A 101 3.13 4.38 7.39
N LEU A 102 1.95 3.76 7.26
CA LEU A 102 0.68 4.47 7.07
C LEU A 102 0.12 5.09 8.38
N MET A 103 0.65 4.71 9.54
CA MET A 103 0.19 5.15 10.86
C MET A 103 0.94 6.36 11.38
#